data_53dd288d12fa85a6defcbdf60772c4ec
#
_entry.id   53dd288d12fa85a6defcbdf60772c4ec
#
_cell.length_a   1.000
_cell.length_b   1.000
_cell.length_c   1.000
_cell.angle_alpha   90.00
_cell.angle_beta   90.00
_cell.angle_gamma   90.00
#
_symmetry.space_group_name_H-M   'P 1'
#
loop_
_entity.id
_entity.type
_entity.pdbx_description
1 polymer ?
#
loop_
_entity_poly.entity_id
_entity_poly.type
_entity_poly.pdbx_seq_one_letter_code
_entity_poly.pdbx_strand_id
1 'polypeptide(L)'
;RVHENDLPSVEPQHNAAQRGAAWQWHEEFGDEAAIGTVAHAWLEHIGKEGLEQWPAQRIDASVAIMKTQLGRAGVSRAELDTAADAVRLTLVATLASSRGQWLLRVAGAYREWSLLDATGRVSVIDLAISEEKGWLVVDYKTGVPWPDDTPDTFAARMRERHGAQIQRYCSQVSALDGRPARGALYFPRADIWVEC
;
A
#
# COMPACT_ATOMS: atom_id res chain seq x y z
N ARG A 1 -23.65 31.45 -34.47
CA ARG A 1 -24.04 30.07 -34.11
C ARG A 1 -22.86 29.18 -34.55
N VAL A 2 -22.02 28.77 -33.61
CA VAL A 2 -20.96 27.80 -33.82
C VAL A 2 -21.62 26.44 -33.68
N HIS A 3 -21.47 25.56 -34.68
CA HIS A 3 -22.02 24.23 -34.65
C HIS A 3 -21.21 23.35 -33.68
N GLU A 4 -21.92 22.53 -32.91
CA GLU A 4 -21.44 21.68 -31.81
C GLU A 4 -20.58 20.48 -32.30
N ASN A 5 -20.22 20.45 -33.59
CA ASN A 5 -19.49 19.33 -34.24
C ASN A 5 -18.03 19.61 -34.57
N ASP A 6 -17.44 20.74 -34.12
CA ASP A 6 -16.05 21.10 -34.47
C ASP A 6 -15.05 20.96 -33.29
N LEU A 7 -15.37 20.16 -32.28
CA LEU A 7 -14.40 19.81 -31.25
C LEU A 7 -13.60 18.59 -31.68
N PRO A 8 -12.26 18.66 -31.73
CA PRO A 8 -11.44 17.49 -32.03
C PRO A 8 -11.63 16.43 -30.96
N SER A 9 -12.09 15.25 -31.35
CA SER A 9 -12.15 14.07 -30.49
C SER A 9 -10.73 13.68 -30.08
N VAL A 10 -10.32 14.04 -28.89
CA VAL A 10 -9.10 13.51 -28.30
C VAL A 10 -9.40 12.09 -27.82
N GLU A 11 -9.18 11.13 -28.70
CA GLU A 11 -9.10 9.73 -28.26
C GLU A 11 -7.90 9.59 -27.32
N PRO A 12 -8.08 9.04 -26.10
CA PRO A 12 -6.93 8.76 -25.23
C PRO A 12 -6.08 7.68 -25.91
N GLN A 13 -4.93 8.09 -26.43
CA GLN A 13 -3.90 7.14 -26.90
C GLN A 13 -3.36 6.37 -25.69
N HIS A 14 -4.07 5.34 -25.29
CA HIS A 14 -3.54 4.34 -24.36
C HIS A 14 -2.54 3.50 -25.12
N ASN A 15 -1.26 3.75 -24.86
CA ASN A 15 -0.14 3.01 -25.42
C ASN A 15 -0.34 1.49 -25.16
N ALA A 16 -0.28 0.68 -26.22
CA ALA A 16 -0.49 -0.78 -26.15
C ALA A 16 0.49 -1.48 -25.17
N ALA A 17 1.69 -0.90 -24.98
CA ALA A 17 2.67 -1.35 -24.00
C ALA A 17 2.19 -1.16 -22.55
N GLN A 18 1.43 -0.08 -22.27
CA GLN A 18 0.85 0.14 -20.93
C GLN A 18 -0.34 -0.79 -20.65
N ARG A 19 -1.11 -1.16 -21.68
CA ARG A 19 -2.17 -2.19 -21.54
C ARG A 19 -1.59 -3.58 -21.26
N GLY A 20 -0.47 -3.93 -21.88
CA GLY A 20 0.22 -5.20 -21.61
C GLY A 20 0.79 -5.28 -20.20
N ALA A 21 1.40 -4.21 -19.70
CA ALA A 21 1.92 -4.15 -18.35
C ALA A 21 0.79 -4.16 -17.29
N ALA A 22 -0.31 -3.42 -17.52
CA ALA A 22 -1.48 -3.45 -16.63
C ALA A 22 -2.14 -4.83 -16.60
N TRP A 23 -2.18 -5.55 -17.73
CA TRP A 23 -2.72 -6.91 -17.84
C TRP A 23 -1.85 -7.92 -17.05
N GLN A 24 -0.53 -7.86 -17.18
CA GLN A 24 0.40 -8.73 -16.42
C GLN A 24 0.26 -8.54 -14.91
N TRP A 25 0.03 -7.30 -14.44
CA TRP A 25 -0.21 -7.04 -13.02
C TRP A 25 -1.53 -7.67 -12.51
N HIS A 26 -2.56 -7.74 -13.33
CA HIS A 26 -3.84 -8.36 -12.96
C HIS A 26 -3.80 -9.89 -12.96
N GLU A 27 -2.96 -10.52 -13.80
CA GLU A 27 -2.84 -11.98 -13.85
C GLU A 27 -1.95 -12.56 -12.73
N GLU A 28 -0.92 -11.81 -12.27
CA GLU A 28 0.01 -12.31 -11.24
C GLU A 28 -0.40 -12.00 -9.80
N PHE A 29 -1.32 -11.05 -9.56
CA PHE A 29 -1.58 -10.52 -8.21
C PHE A 29 -3.07 -10.36 -7.86
N GLY A 30 -3.98 -10.83 -8.63
CA GLY A 30 -5.42 -10.90 -8.40
C GLY A 30 -5.93 -10.27 -7.09
N ASP A 31 -6.37 -11.10 -6.18
CA ASP A 31 -6.97 -10.68 -4.91
C ASP A 31 -5.94 -10.06 -3.93
N GLU A 32 -4.64 -10.41 -4.00
CA GLU A 32 -3.61 -9.84 -3.12
C GLU A 32 -3.44 -8.32 -3.31
N ALA A 33 -3.48 -7.84 -4.56
CA ALA A 33 -3.39 -6.41 -4.83
C ALA A 33 -4.62 -5.64 -4.32
N ALA A 34 -5.81 -6.21 -4.48
CA ALA A 34 -7.05 -5.64 -3.96
C ALA A 34 -7.06 -5.61 -2.43
N ILE A 35 -6.64 -6.69 -1.78
CA ILE A 35 -6.48 -6.77 -0.31
C ILE A 35 -5.51 -5.69 0.17
N GLY A 36 -4.35 -5.56 -0.49
CA GLY A 36 -3.36 -4.52 -0.18
C GLY A 36 -3.96 -3.12 -0.26
N THR A 37 -4.58 -2.78 -1.40
CA THR A 37 -5.19 -1.46 -1.63
C THR A 37 -6.24 -1.13 -0.56
N VAL A 38 -7.13 -2.07 -0.24
CA VAL A 38 -8.16 -1.84 0.78
C VAL A 38 -7.55 -1.72 2.18
N ALA A 39 -6.57 -2.58 2.53
CA ALA A 39 -5.90 -2.51 3.82
C ALA A 39 -5.17 -1.16 4.02
N HIS A 40 -4.45 -0.66 3.01
CA HIS A 40 -3.73 0.62 3.08
C HIS A 40 -4.71 1.79 3.27
N ALA A 41 -5.80 1.84 2.51
CA ALA A 41 -6.83 2.88 2.68
C ALA A 41 -7.42 2.88 4.10
N TRP A 42 -7.62 1.70 4.71
CA TRP A 42 -8.07 1.60 6.10
C TRP A 42 -7.00 2.02 7.10
N LEU A 43 -5.73 1.65 6.90
CA LEU A 43 -4.62 2.07 7.78
C LEU A 43 -4.43 3.59 7.74
N GLU A 44 -4.52 4.20 6.56
CA GLU A 44 -4.52 5.66 6.42
C GLU A 44 -5.68 6.30 7.19
N HIS A 45 -6.89 5.79 7.02
CA HIS A 45 -8.08 6.30 7.68
C HIS A 45 -7.97 6.19 9.21
N ILE A 46 -7.56 5.04 9.73
CA ILE A 46 -7.31 4.80 11.16
C ILE A 46 -6.24 5.76 11.70
N GLY A 47 -5.15 5.95 10.96
CA GLY A 47 -4.09 6.88 11.34
C GLY A 47 -4.54 8.34 11.39
N LYS A 48 -5.48 8.74 10.54
CA LYS A 48 -6.07 10.09 10.51
C LYS A 48 -7.09 10.32 11.64
N GLU A 49 -7.95 9.34 11.91
CA GLU A 49 -8.96 9.46 12.98
C GLU A 49 -8.37 9.28 14.39
N GLY A 50 -7.27 8.56 14.52
CA GLY A 50 -6.66 8.17 15.78
C GLY A 50 -7.08 6.78 16.25
N LEU A 51 -6.09 6.05 16.78
CA LEU A 51 -6.22 4.63 17.13
C LEU A 51 -7.29 4.36 18.19
N GLU A 52 -7.49 5.32 19.09
CA GLU A 52 -8.44 5.24 20.20
C GLU A 52 -9.89 5.10 19.72
N GLN A 53 -10.15 5.56 18.49
CA GLN A 53 -11.47 5.45 17.85
C GLN A 53 -11.71 4.06 17.23
N TRP A 54 -10.67 3.18 17.18
CA TRP A 54 -10.71 1.92 16.45
C TRP A 54 -10.47 0.69 17.35
N PRO A 55 -11.36 0.42 18.31
CA PRO A 55 -11.34 -0.85 19.03
C PRO A 55 -11.64 -2.01 18.07
N ALA A 56 -11.20 -3.23 18.41
CA ALA A 56 -11.37 -4.41 17.56
C ALA A 56 -12.83 -4.62 17.12
N GLN A 57 -13.79 -4.34 17.99
CA GLN A 57 -15.22 -4.46 17.68
C GLN A 57 -15.67 -3.52 16.54
N ARG A 58 -15.09 -2.32 16.43
CA ARG A 58 -15.38 -1.41 15.32
C ARG A 58 -14.83 -1.93 14.00
N ILE A 59 -13.64 -2.55 14.04
CA ILE A 59 -13.08 -3.22 12.85
C ILE A 59 -13.97 -4.37 12.42
N ASP A 60 -14.38 -5.24 13.34
CA ASP A 60 -15.28 -6.37 13.05
C ASP A 60 -16.60 -5.89 12.47
N ALA A 61 -17.19 -4.82 12.99
CA ALA A 61 -18.41 -4.20 12.46
C ALA A 61 -18.22 -3.61 11.05
N SER A 62 -16.99 -3.31 10.64
CA SER A 62 -16.67 -2.71 9.33
C SER A 62 -16.45 -3.74 8.22
N VAL A 63 -16.45 -5.04 8.51
CA VAL A 63 -16.16 -6.11 7.53
C VAL A 63 -17.09 -6.06 6.31
N ALA A 64 -18.38 -5.71 6.50
CA ALA A 64 -19.31 -5.57 5.37
C ALA A 64 -18.89 -4.46 4.39
N ILE A 65 -18.32 -3.37 4.91
CA ILE A 65 -17.78 -2.27 4.09
C ILE A 65 -16.54 -2.75 3.34
N MET A 66 -15.63 -3.47 4.02
CA MET A 66 -14.43 -4.04 3.40
C MET A 66 -14.81 -4.98 2.24
N LYS A 67 -15.80 -5.85 2.41
CA LYS A 67 -16.32 -6.71 1.32
C LYS A 67 -16.82 -5.90 0.14
N THR A 68 -17.54 -4.82 0.38
CA THR A 68 -18.04 -3.94 -0.69
C THR A 68 -16.88 -3.28 -1.44
N GLN A 69 -15.84 -2.82 -0.73
CA GLN A 69 -14.65 -2.23 -1.34
C GLN A 69 -13.86 -3.24 -2.15
N LEU A 70 -13.65 -4.45 -1.61
CA LEU A 70 -12.98 -5.55 -2.30
C LEU A 70 -13.71 -5.98 -3.57
N GLY A 71 -15.06 -6.10 -3.52
CA GLY A 71 -15.85 -6.39 -4.69
C GLY A 71 -15.74 -5.32 -5.78
N ARG A 72 -15.66 -4.03 -5.39
CA ARG A 72 -15.38 -2.92 -6.34
C ARG A 72 -13.95 -2.96 -6.89
N ALA A 73 -13.01 -3.50 -6.14
CA ALA A 73 -11.62 -3.72 -6.57
C ALA A 73 -11.45 -4.99 -7.44
N GLY A 74 -12.51 -5.73 -7.71
CA GLY A 74 -12.50 -6.87 -8.63
C GLY A 74 -12.40 -8.24 -7.98
N VAL A 75 -12.41 -8.33 -6.64
CA VAL A 75 -12.40 -9.63 -5.93
C VAL A 75 -13.69 -10.39 -6.23
N SER A 76 -13.55 -11.66 -6.60
CA SER A 76 -14.69 -12.52 -6.92
C SER A 76 -15.59 -12.74 -5.71
N ARG A 77 -16.90 -12.97 -5.94
CA ARG A 77 -17.84 -13.22 -4.86
C ARG A 77 -17.47 -14.42 -3.99
N ALA A 78 -16.80 -15.41 -4.55
CA ALA A 78 -16.35 -16.61 -3.83
C ALA A 78 -15.21 -16.29 -2.85
N GLU A 79 -14.37 -15.29 -3.17
CA GLU A 79 -13.17 -14.94 -2.38
C GLU A 79 -13.39 -13.75 -1.42
N LEU A 80 -14.55 -13.06 -1.51
CA LEU A 80 -14.81 -11.86 -0.70
C LEU A 80 -14.68 -12.09 0.81
N ASP A 81 -15.10 -13.25 1.31
CA ASP A 81 -15.03 -13.55 2.74
C ASP A 81 -13.58 -13.71 3.19
N THR A 82 -12.79 -14.48 2.45
CA THR A 82 -11.36 -14.71 2.69
C THR A 82 -10.57 -13.42 2.58
N ALA A 83 -10.82 -12.63 1.52
CA ALA A 83 -10.15 -11.35 1.30
C ALA A 83 -10.48 -10.32 2.39
N ALA A 84 -11.74 -10.21 2.79
CA ALA A 84 -12.16 -9.30 3.87
C ALA A 84 -11.56 -9.70 5.22
N ASP A 85 -11.47 -11.00 5.50
CA ASP A 85 -10.81 -11.48 6.73
C ASP A 85 -9.31 -11.17 6.71
N ALA A 86 -8.64 -11.28 5.55
CA ALA A 86 -7.24 -10.88 5.42
C ALA A 86 -7.04 -9.38 5.69
N VAL A 87 -7.91 -8.49 5.19
CA VAL A 87 -7.88 -7.06 5.54
C VAL A 87 -8.10 -6.87 7.04
N ARG A 88 -9.16 -7.44 7.60
CA ARG A 88 -9.50 -7.37 9.02
C ARG A 88 -8.32 -7.80 9.90
N LEU A 89 -7.72 -8.95 9.63
CA LEU A 89 -6.57 -9.47 10.37
C LEU A 89 -5.37 -8.53 10.27
N THR A 90 -5.12 -7.93 9.11
CA THR A 90 -4.05 -6.94 8.93
C THR A 90 -4.26 -5.73 9.85
N LEU A 91 -5.48 -5.19 9.90
CA LEU A 91 -5.81 -4.03 10.75
C LEU A 91 -5.71 -4.37 12.24
N VAL A 92 -6.30 -5.49 12.67
CA VAL A 92 -6.24 -5.95 14.06
C VAL A 92 -4.79 -6.18 14.50
N ALA A 93 -3.98 -6.85 13.68
CA ALA A 93 -2.57 -7.09 13.97
C ALA A 93 -1.78 -5.78 14.06
N THR A 94 -2.02 -4.82 13.15
CA THR A 94 -1.37 -3.50 13.20
C THR A 94 -1.71 -2.77 14.51
N LEU A 95 -2.97 -2.81 14.94
CA LEU A 95 -3.40 -2.14 16.17
C LEU A 95 -2.93 -2.86 17.45
N ALA A 96 -2.66 -4.16 17.37
CA ALA A 96 -2.13 -4.93 18.49
C ALA A 96 -0.60 -4.80 18.65
N SER A 97 0.12 -4.53 17.57
CA SER A 97 1.58 -4.40 17.57
C SER A 97 2.03 -3.01 18.03
N SER A 98 3.06 -2.96 18.89
CA SER A 98 3.68 -1.69 19.30
C SER A 98 4.27 -0.92 18.12
N ARG A 99 4.85 -1.64 17.15
CA ARG A 99 5.38 -1.07 15.90
C ARG A 99 4.25 -0.51 15.04
N GLY A 100 3.18 -1.27 14.83
CA GLY A 100 2.02 -0.82 14.08
C GLY A 100 1.38 0.43 14.71
N GLN A 101 1.21 0.45 16.03
CA GLN A 101 0.71 1.61 16.75
C GLN A 101 1.62 2.84 16.58
N TRP A 102 2.94 2.65 16.65
CA TRP A 102 3.91 3.73 16.43
C TRP A 102 3.79 4.29 15.01
N LEU A 103 3.76 3.44 13.99
CA LEU A 103 3.60 3.86 12.58
C LEU A 103 2.30 4.64 12.36
N LEU A 104 1.22 4.25 13.02
CA LEU A 104 -0.07 4.94 12.89
C LEU A 104 -0.12 6.28 13.66
N ARG A 105 0.63 6.41 14.78
CA ARG A 105 0.63 7.61 15.63
C ARG A 105 1.69 8.65 15.26
N VAL A 106 2.72 8.28 14.49
CA VAL A 106 3.84 9.19 14.24
C VAL A 106 3.35 10.50 13.61
N ALA A 107 3.64 11.60 14.32
CA ALA A 107 3.21 12.93 13.90
C ALA A 107 4.03 13.42 12.70
N GLY A 108 3.39 14.18 11.82
CA GLY A 108 4.05 14.76 10.65
C GLY A 108 4.45 13.75 9.58
N ALA A 109 3.99 12.51 9.67
CA ALA A 109 4.19 11.52 8.62
C ALA A 109 3.29 11.81 7.41
N TYR A 110 3.85 11.66 6.23
CA TYR A 110 3.11 11.68 4.97
C TYR A 110 2.53 10.27 4.72
N ARG A 111 1.23 10.19 4.49
CA ARG A 111 0.50 8.94 4.26
C ARG A 111 -0.12 8.94 2.88
N GLU A 112 -0.10 7.81 2.18
CA GLU A 112 -0.59 7.69 0.80
C GLU A 112 -0.07 8.85 -0.07
N TRP A 113 1.24 9.12 0.08
CA TRP A 113 1.86 10.30 -0.49
C TRP A 113 2.18 10.10 -1.96
N SER A 114 1.45 10.79 -2.82
CA SER A 114 1.67 10.75 -4.28
C SER A 114 2.84 11.64 -4.67
N LEU A 115 3.87 11.05 -5.26
CA LEU A 115 5.04 11.74 -5.82
C LEU A 115 5.11 11.53 -7.32
N LEU A 116 5.40 12.60 -8.05
CA LEU A 116 5.66 12.57 -9.48
C LEU A 116 7.18 12.65 -9.69
N ASP A 117 7.74 11.70 -10.42
CA ASP A 117 9.16 11.74 -10.78
C ASP A 117 9.41 12.53 -12.07
N ALA A 118 10.69 12.76 -12.39
CA ALA A 118 11.11 13.51 -13.56
C ALA A 118 10.71 12.84 -14.91
N THR A 119 10.31 11.57 -14.88
CA THR A 119 9.84 10.84 -16.07
C THR A 119 8.33 10.93 -16.26
N GLY A 120 7.61 11.59 -15.34
CA GLY A 120 6.16 11.68 -15.35
C GLY A 120 5.46 10.47 -14.71
N ARG A 121 6.19 9.60 -14.02
CA ARG A 121 5.63 8.46 -13.29
C ARG A 121 5.17 8.88 -11.90
N VAL A 122 3.93 8.54 -11.56
CA VAL A 122 3.40 8.71 -10.21
C VAL A 122 3.71 7.47 -9.37
N SER A 123 4.23 7.69 -8.17
CA SER A 123 4.36 6.70 -7.11
C SER A 123 3.50 7.12 -5.93
N VAL A 124 2.81 6.18 -5.31
CA VAL A 124 2.12 6.41 -4.03
C VAL A 124 2.92 5.69 -2.95
N ILE A 125 3.36 6.44 -1.95
CA ILE A 125 4.15 5.97 -0.82
C ILE A 125 3.22 5.83 0.38
N ASP A 126 3.11 4.61 0.92
CA ASP A 126 2.19 4.33 2.02
C ASP A 126 2.47 5.20 3.24
N LEU A 127 3.76 5.32 3.61
CA LEU A 127 4.20 6.12 4.73
C LEU A 127 5.62 6.65 4.52
N ALA A 128 5.81 7.96 4.67
CA ALA A 128 7.12 8.60 4.74
C ALA A 128 7.21 9.46 6.00
N ILE A 129 8.25 9.23 6.80
CA ILE A 129 8.49 9.90 8.06
C ILE A 129 9.74 10.76 7.92
N SER A 130 9.58 12.08 8.16
CA SER A 130 10.72 13.00 8.22
C SER A 130 11.39 12.86 9.58
N GLU A 131 12.64 12.40 9.58
CA GLU A 131 13.50 12.28 10.74
C GLU A 131 14.52 13.44 10.76
N GLU A 132 15.20 13.65 11.86
CA GLU A 132 16.21 14.73 11.98
C GLU A 132 17.31 14.62 10.91
N LYS A 133 17.78 13.41 10.62
CA LYS A 133 18.91 13.16 9.72
C LYS A 133 18.54 12.59 8.36
N GLY A 134 17.24 12.48 8.05
CA GLY A 134 16.83 11.90 6.78
C GLY A 134 15.35 11.53 6.75
N TRP A 135 15.06 10.49 5.98
CA TRP A 135 13.71 9.98 5.79
C TRP A 135 13.64 8.48 6.09
N LEU A 136 12.54 8.06 6.69
CA LEU A 136 12.15 6.65 6.74
C LEU A 136 10.93 6.46 5.84
N VAL A 137 11.08 5.61 4.83
CA VAL A 137 10.00 5.18 3.93
C VAL A 137 9.54 3.80 4.35
N VAL A 138 8.27 3.64 4.61
CA VAL A 138 7.67 2.34 5.00
C VAL A 138 6.56 1.97 4.02
N ASP A 139 6.58 0.75 3.57
CA ASP A 139 5.58 0.17 2.70
C ASP A 139 4.95 -1.03 3.41
N TYR A 140 3.63 -1.00 3.57
CA TYR A 140 2.87 -2.06 4.23
C TYR A 140 2.64 -3.22 3.27
N LYS A 141 2.81 -4.44 3.76
CA LYS A 141 2.57 -5.66 2.98
C LYS A 141 1.65 -6.62 3.75
N THR A 142 0.64 -7.12 3.06
CA THR A 142 -0.37 -8.03 3.64
C THR A 142 0.05 -9.51 3.63
N GLY A 143 1.17 -9.82 3.00
CA GLY A 143 1.73 -11.18 2.94
C GLY A 143 2.12 -11.73 4.31
N VAL A 144 2.23 -13.05 4.38
CA VAL A 144 2.69 -13.78 5.57
C VAL A 144 3.82 -14.75 5.18
N PRO A 145 4.69 -15.16 6.13
CA PRO A 145 5.67 -16.20 5.88
C PRO A 145 5.01 -17.51 5.43
N TRP A 146 5.70 -18.27 4.59
CA TRP A 146 5.34 -19.66 4.30
C TRP A 146 5.66 -20.54 5.50
N PRO A 147 5.06 -21.74 5.61
CA PRO A 147 5.30 -22.63 6.75
C PRO A 147 6.77 -22.98 6.98
N ASP A 148 7.57 -23.04 5.91
CA ASP A 148 8.98 -23.40 5.95
C ASP A 148 9.93 -22.18 5.96
N ASP A 149 9.39 -20.95 5.99
CA ASP A 149 10.23 -19.75 6.07
C ASP A 149 10.85 -19.58 7.45
N THR A 150 12.15 -19.35 7.47
CA THR A 150 12.79 -18.67 8.61
C THR A 150 12.64 -17.15 8.47
N PRO A 151 12.84 -16.35 9.54
CA PRO A 151 12.85 -14.89 9.41
C PRO A 151 13.80 -14.38 8.32
N ASP A 152 14.98 -15.01 8.18
CA ASP A 152 15.99 -14.61 7.20
C ASP A 152 15.58 -14.96 5.77
N THR A 153 15.03 -16.16 5.53
CA THR A 153 14.56 -16.57 4.19
C THR A 153 13.37 -15.75 3.76
N PHE A 154 12.45 -15.48 4.66
CA PHE A 154 11.33 -14.56 4.38
C PHE A 154 11.83 -13.15 4.03
N ALA A 155 12.73 -12.58 4.85
CA ALA A 155 13.27 -11.25 4.61
C ALA A 155 14.03 -11.16 3.29
N ALA A 156 14.86 -12.16 2.95
CA ALA A 156 15.58 -12.21 1.68
C ALA A 156 14.62 -12.23 0.49
N ARG A 157 13.60 -13.10 0.52
CA ARG A 157 12.57 -13.20 -0.52
C ARG A 157 11.78 -11.90 -0.68
N MET A 158 11.46 -11.21 0.43
CA MET A 158 10.73 -9.94 0.39
C MET A 158 11.59 -8.79 -0.14
N ARG A 159 12.90 -8.75 0.18
CA ARG A 159 13.83 -7.79 -0.43
C ARG A 159 13.96 -8.00 -1.94
N GLU A 160 14.08 -9.25 -2.39
CA GLU A 160 14.13 -9.58 -3.81
C GLU A 160 12.86 -9.10 -4.53
N ARG A 161 11.68 -9.37 -3.97
CA ARG A 161 10.40 -9.04 -4.57
C ARG A 161 10.09 -7.54 -4.58
N HIS A 162 10.40 -6.83 -3.50
CA HIS A 162 9.93 -5.45 -3.26
C HIS A 162 11.06 -4.41 -3.12
N GLY A 163 12.32 -4.84 -3.02
CA GLY A 163 13.45 -3.93 -2.79
C GLY A 163 13.58 -2.83 -3.84
N ALA A 164 13.40 -3.16 -5.11
CA ALA A 164 13.47 -2.17 -6.19
C ALA A 164 12.36 -1.09 -6.07
N GLN A 165 11.18 -1.45 -5.57
CA GLN A 165 10.09 -0.50 -5.31
C GLN A 165 10.49 0.46 -4.18
N ILE A 166 10.96 -0.08 -3.05
CA ILE A 166 11.38 0.71 -1.89
C ILE A 166 12.54 1.63 -2.24
N GLN A 167 13.56 1.14 -2.95
CA GLN A 167 14.70 1.96 -3.37
C GLN A 167 14.28 3.13 -4.25
N ARG A 168 13.32 2.91 -5.16
CA ARG A 168 12.74 3.98 -5.98
C ARG A 168 12.04 5.01 -5.10
N TYR A 169 11.23 4.59 -4.13
CA TYR A 169 10.57 5.49 -3.20
C TYR A 169 11.56 6.31 -2.38
N CYS A 170 12.60 5.67 -1.84
CA CYS A 170 13.68 6.35 -1.12
C CYS A 170 14.37 7.39 -2.00
N SER A 171 14.66 7.05 -3.27
CA SER A 171 15.28 7.98 -4.22
C SER A 171 14.39 9.19 -4.51
N GLN A 172 13.09 8.98 -4.69
CA GLN A 172 12.12 10.07 -4.92
C GLN A 172 12.03 11.00 -3.71
N VAL A 173 11.92 10.44 -2.50
CA VAL A 173 11.82 11.24 -1.26
C VAL A 173 13.13 11.99 -1.00
N SER A 174 14.29 11.35 -1.17
CA SER A 174 15.60 11.98 -1.03
C SER A 174 15.80 13.13 -2.01
N ALA A 175 15.24 13.04 -3.21
CA ALA A 175 15.36 14.10 -4.23
C ALA A 175 14.61 15.37 -3.85
N LEU A 176 13.68 15.35 -2.90
CA LEU A 176 12.88 16.52 -2.51
C LEU A 176 13.71 17.58 -1.74
N ASP A 177 14.63 17.12 -0.90
CA ASP A 177 15.39 18.00 -0.01
C ASP A 177 16.88 17.61 0.15
N GLY A 178 17.33 16.58 -0.59
CA GLY A 178 18.71 16.12 -0.59
C GLY A 178 19.13 15.29 0.64
N ARG A 179 18.22 15.05 1.59
CA ARG A 179 18.52 14.22 2.77
C ARG A 179 18.47 12.72 2.40
N PRO A 180 19.28 11.88 3.06
CA PRO A 180 19.25 10.43 2.82
C PRO A 180 17.88 9.85 3.20
N ALA A 181 17.45 8.81 2.48
CA ALA A 181 16.26 8.06 2.79
C ALA A 181 16.61 6.58 2.96
N ARG A 182 16.04 5.95 3.98
CA ARG A 182 16.07 4.51 4.22
C ARG A 182 14.69 3.92 4.10
N GLY A 183 14.61 2.67 3.66
CA GLY A 183 13.35 2.02 3.40
C GLY A 183 13.14 0.76 4.19
N ALA A 184 11.88 0.44 4.47
CA ALA A 184 11.49 -0.79 5.12
C ALA A 184 10.14 -1.29 4.61
N LEU A 185 9.98 -2.61 4.65
CA LEU A 185 8.70 -3.30 4.47
C LEU A 185 8.16 -3.69 5.85
N TYR A 186 6.90 -3.42 6.11
CA TYR A 186 6.23 -3.88 7.33
C TYR A 186 5.11 -4.85 7.00
N PHE A 187 5.16 -6.01 7.64
CA PHE A 187 4.20 -7.11 7.50
C PHE A 187 3.38 -7.25 8.79
N PRO A 188 2.26 -6.54 8.94
CA PRO A 188 1.52 -6.46 10.20
C PRO A 188 1.08 -7.83 10.74
N ARG A 189 0.59 -8.72 9.86
CA ARG A 189 0.05 -10.03 10.25
C ARG A 189 1.09 -10.96 10.88
N ALA A 190 2.36 -10.72 10.64
CA ALA A 190 3.48 -11.47 11.20
C ALA A 190 4.33 -10.62 12.18
N ASP A 191 4.02 -9.32 12.30
CA ASP A 191 4.82 -8.30 12.99
C ASP A 191 6.28 -8.28 12.55
N ILE A 192 6.53 -8.53 11.26
CA ILE A 192 7.87 -8.58 10.68
C ILE A 192 8.23 -7.25 10.05
N TRP A 193 9.47 -6.82 10.31
CA TRP A 193 10.11 -5.64 9.74
C TRP A 193 11.31 -6.05 8.89
N VAL A 194 11.35 -5.63 7.64
CA VAL A 194 12.43 -5.93 6.71
C VAL A 194 13.03 -4.62 6.20
N GLU A 195 14.26 -4.32 6.61
CA GLU A 195 15.02 -3.18 6.07
C GLU A 195 15.51 -3.49 4.65
N CYS A 196 15.46 -2.46 3.75
CA CYS A 196 15.81 -2.57 2.33
C CYS A 196 16.87 -1.54 1.94
#